data_5c0ea920f176c0b60c1327856ea9339c
#
_entry.id   5c0ea920f176c0b60c1327856ea9339c
#
_cell.length_a   1.000
_cell.length_b   1.000
_cell.length_c   1.000
_cell.angle_alpha   90.00
_cell.angle_beta   90.00
_cell.angle_gamma   90.00
#
_symmetry.space_group_name_H-M   'P 1'
#
loop_
_entity.id
_entity.type
_entity.pdbx_description
1 polymer ?
#
loop_
_entity_poly.entity_id
_entity_poly.type
_entity_poly.pdbx_seq_one_letter_code
_entity_poly.pdbx_strand_id
1 'polypeptide(L)' 'MDTNYTENNHIILVGKVTSDKVFSHEVYGERFYIFKMEIPRLSGTSDIIPITVSERLLTQDLNIGEKIVVKGQFRSYN' A
#
# COMPACT_ATOMS: atom_id res chain seq x y z
N MET A 1 0.86 -28.36 7.75
CA MET A 1 0.27 -27.51 7.60
C MET A 1 0.05 -26.96 6.31
N ASP A 2 -0.71 -26.30 6.22
CA ASP A 2 -1.18 -25.86 5.04
C ASP A 2 -0.60 -24.58 4.66
N THR A 3 0.02 -24.50 3.57
CA THR A 3 0.60 -23.28 3.15
C THR A 3 -0.29 -22.53 2.21
N ASN A 4 -1.49 -23.02 1.98
CA ASN A 4 -2.34 -22.40 0.99
C ASN A 4 -2.79 -21.01 1.37
N TYR A 5 -2.91 -20.74 2.65
CA TYR A 5 -3.43 -19.43 3.01
C TYR A 5 -2.46 -18.33 2.69
N THR A 6 -1.19 -18.61 2.46
CA THR A 6 -0.29 -17.55 2.10
C THR A 6 -0.58 -17.02 0.71
N GLU A 7 -1.13 -17.86 -0.15
CA GLU A 7 -1.47 -17.41 -1.49
C GLU A 7 -2.68 -16.51 -1.51
N ASN A 8 -3.47 -16.56 -0.44
CA ASN A 8 -4.69 -15.77 -0.36
C ASN A 8 -4.45 -14.41 0.24
N ASN A 9 -3.20 -14.09 0.54
CA ASN A 9 -2.88 -12.81 1.14
C ASN A 9 -2.64 -11.71 0.12
N HIS A 10 -2.78 -12.01 -1.14
CA HIS A 10 -2.63 -11.01 -2.18
C HIS A 10 -3.89 -10.18 -2.28
N ILE A 11 -3.72 -8.87 -2.32
CA ILE A 11 -4.83 -7.96 -2.45
C ILE A 11 -4.55 -6.94 -3.53
N ILE A 12 -5.63 -6.37 -4.04
CA ILE A 12 -5.56 -5.28 -4.99
C ILE A 12 -6.36 -4.13 -4.40
N LEU A 13 -5.69 -2.99 -4.24
CA LEU A 13 -6.32 -1.80 -3.69
C LEU A 13 -6.39 -0.74 -4.78
N VAL A 14 -7.56 -0.15 -4.94
CA VAL A 14 -7.77 0.92 -5.91
C VAL A 14 -8.24 2.14 -5.14
N GLY A 15 -7.55 3.24 -5.29
CA GLY A 15 -7.91 4.45 -4.56
C GLY A 15 -7.06 5.62 -4.97
N LYS A 16 -7.12 6.68 -4.17
CA LYS A 16 -6.39 7.91 -4.41
C LYS A 16 -5.29 8.10 -3.39
N VAL A 17 -4.19 8.67 -3.82
CA VAL A 17 -3.11 9.07 -2.93
C VAL A 17 -3.58 10.29 -2.14
N THR A 18 -3.48 10.22 -0.80
CA THR A 18 -3.92 11.33 0.04
C THR A 18 -2.79 11.98 0.80
N SER A 19 -1.58 11.42 0.75
CA SER A 19 -0.44 12.06 1.42
C SER A 19 0.82 11.82 0.60
N ASP A 20 1.83 12.66 0.82
CA ASP A 20 3.14 12.45 0.23
C ASP A 20 3.79 11.24 0.88
N LYS A 21 4.71 10.62 0.15
CA LYS A 21 5.49 9.52 0.72
C LYS A 21 6.47 10.07 1.73
N VAL A 22 6.65 9.31 2.81
CA VAL A 22 7.56 9.66 3.88
C VAL A 22 8.47 8.46 4.10
N PHE A 23 9.75 8.72 4.31
CA PHE A 23 10.70 7.64 4.58
C PHE A 23 10.27 6.87 5.81
N SER A 24 10.24 5.56 5.72
CA SER A 24 9.86 4.71 6.83
C SER A 24 11.07 4.06 7.47
N HIS A 25 11.76 3.23 6.71
CA HIS A 25 12.91 2.50 7.24
C HIS A 25 13.74 1.97 6.09
N GLU A 26 14.90 1.46 6.43
CA GLU A 26 15.83 0.87 5.46
C GLU A 26 16.27 -0.50 5.96
N VAL A 27 16.25 -1.48 5.06
CA VAL A 27 16.68 -2.84 5.36
C VAL A 27 17.65 -3.27 4.27
N TYR A 28 18.88 -3.57 4.66
CA TYR A 28 19.91 -4.05 3.74
C TYR A 28 20.06 -3.17 2.51
N GLY A 29 20.04 -1.85 2.73
CA GLY A 29 20.21 -0.92 1.63
C GLY A 29 18.96 -0.63 0.82
N GLU A 30 17.87 -1.27 1.15
CA GLU A 30 16.61 -1.02 0.46
C GLU A 30 15.74 -0.11 1.31
N ARG A 31 15.29 1.00 0.74
CA ARG A 31 14.52 2.00 1.46
C ARG A 31 13.04 1.76 1.25
N PHE A 32 12.30 1.95 2.33
CA PHE A 32 10.85 1.81 2.31
C PHE A 32 10.20 3.12 2.69
N TYR A 33 9.09 3.40 2.04
CA TYR A 33 8.34 4.63 2.25
C TYR A 33 6.91 4.30 2.58
N ILE A 34 6.25 5.22 3.29
CA ILE A 34 4.84 5.08 3.63
C ILE A 34 4.09 6.26 3.03
N PHE A 35 2.97 5.97 2.41
CA PHE A 35 2.04 7.00 1.99
C PHE A 35 0.63 6.49 2.30
N LYS A 36 -0.36 7.38 2.24
CA LYS A 36 -1.74 7.02 2.55
C LYS A 36 -2.59 7.04 1.30
N MET A 37 -3.52 6.09 1.24
CA MET A 37 -4.49 5.99 0.17
C MET A 37 -5.89 6.08 0.75
N GLU A 38 -6.77 6.71 0.00
CA GLU A 38 -8.19 6.71 0.30
C GLU A 38 -8.87 5.69 -0.60
N ILE A 39 -9.54 4.73 0.01
CA ILE A 39 -10.20 3.65 -0.72
C ILE A 39 -11.69 3.75 -0.46
N PRO A 40 -12.50 3.99 -1.49
CA PRO A 40 -13.93 4.14 -1.28
C PRO A 40 -14.59 2.81 -0.96
N ARG A 41 -15.61 2.87 -0.12
CA ARG A 41 -16.45 1.73 0.19
C ARG A 41 -17.77 1.85 -0.54
N LEU A 42 -18.43 0.73 -0.69
CA LEU A 42 -19.75 0.72 -1.32
C LEU A 42 -20.78 1.51 -0.53
N SER A 43 -20.55 1.68 0.77
CA SER A 43 -21.49 2.39 1.64
C SER A 43 -21.44 3.90 1.50
N GLY A 44 -20.55 4.42 0.67
CA GLY A 44 -20.43 5.87 0.51
C GLY A 44 -19.38 6.51 1.40
N THR A 45 -18.74 5.73 2.25
CA THR A 45 -17.62 6.22 3.06
C THR A 45 -16.32 5.75 2.45
N SER A 46 -15.20 6.20 3.02
CA SER A 46 -13.88 5.82 2.54
C SER A 46 -12.99 5.45 3.71
N ASP A 47 -12.03 4.58 3.43
CA ASP A 47 -10.98 4.25 4.40
C ASP A 47 -9.68 4.90 3.98
N ILE A 48 -8.92 5.38 4.96
CA ILE A 48 -7.57 5.85 4.74
C ILE A 48 -6.63 4.77 5.22
N ILE A 49 -5.85 4.23 4.32
CA ILE A 49 -4.99 3.08 4.62
C ILE A 49 -3.53 3.46 4.37
N PRO A 50 -2.64 3.22 5.34
CA PRO A 50 -1.22 3.44 5.10
C PRO A 50 -0.64 2.30 4.27
N ILE A 51 0.18 2.66 3.29
CA ILE A 51 0.82 1.70 2.38
C ILE A 51 2.32 1.84 2.54
N THR A 52 2.98 0.73 2.83
CA THR A 52 4.43 0.68 2.87
C THR A 52 4.93 0.10 1.56
N VAL A 53 5.87 0.78 0.93
CA VAL A 53 6.34 0.39 -0.38
C VAL A 53 7.84 0.57 -0.48
N SER A 54 8.50 -0.36 -1.17
CA SER A 54 9.92 -0.27 -1.45
C SER A 54 10.17 0.78 -2.53
N GLU A 55 11.30 1.50 -2.42
CA GLU A 55 11.66 2.47 -3.43
C GLU A 55 11.80 1.83 -4.81
N ARG A 56 12.08 0.55 -4.88
CA ARG A 56 12.19 -0.15 -6.16
C ARG A 56 10.90 -0.11 -6.95
N LEU A 57 9.78 -0.04 -6.24
CA LEU A 57 8.47 -0.05 -6.86
C LEU A 57 7.96 1.35 -7.15
N LEU A 58 8.67 2.36 -6.67
CA LEU A 58 8.29 3.76 -6.89
C LEU A 58 8.98 4.26 -8.15
N THR A 59 8.49 3.82 -9.29
CA THR A 59 9.08 4.21 -10.57
C THR A 59 8.63 5.59 -11.02
N GLN A 60 7.60 6.12 -10.38
CA GLN A 60 7.05 7.43 -10.69
C GLN A 60 6.73 8.15 -9.40
N ASP A 61 6.64 9.46 -9.47
CA ASP A 61 6.22 10.22 -8.32
C ASP A 61 4.76 9.99 -8.04
N LEU A 62 4.43 9.91 -6.75
CA LEU A 62 3.05 9.80 -6.30
C LEU A 62 2.53 11.19 -5.99
N ASN A 63 1.50 11.61 -6.71
CA ASN A 63 0.91 12.92 -6.51
C ASN A 63 -0.38 12.79 -5.74
N ILE A 64 -0.58 13.67 -4.77
CA ILE A 64 -1.81 13.69 -3.98
C ILE A 64 -3.00 13.91 -4.92
N GLY A 65 -4.02 13.08 -4.74
CA GLY A 65 -5.21 13.12 -5.60
C GLY A 65 -5.15 12.19 -6.78
N GLU A 66 -4.00 11.58 -7.03
CA GLU A 66 -3.84 10.66 -8.15
C GLU A 66 -4.47 9.32 -7.82
N LYS A 67 -5.20 8.77 -8.78
CA LYS A 67 -5.82 7.45 -8.62
C LYS A 67 -4.80 6.39 -9.02
N ILE A 68 -4.60 5.44 -8.13
CA ILE A 68 -3.62 4.38 -8.37
C ILE A 68 -4.20 3.02 -8.00
N VAL A 69 -3.53 1.99 -8.51
CA VAL A 69 -3.84 0.60 -8.19
C VAL A 69 -2.60 0.02 -7.52
N VAL A 70 -2.77 -0.55 -6.34
CA VAL A 70 -1.69 -1.18 -5.59
C VAL A 70 -1.98 -2.66 -5.49
N LYS A 71 -1.01 -3.47 -5.89
CA LYS A 71 -1.08 -4.92 -5.73
C LYS A 71 -0.03 -5.31 -4.72
N GLY A 72 -0.42 -6.13 -3.77
CA GLY A 72 0.55 -6.52 -2.76
C GLY A 72 0.04 -7.63 -1.88
N GLN A 73 0.77 -7.83 -0.81
CA GLN A 73 0.42 -8.83 0.17
C GLN A 73 -0.08 -8.14 1.43
N PHE A 74 -1.14 -8.69 1.96
CA PHE A 74 -1.68 -8.23 3.22
C PHE A 74 -1.09 -9.07 4.34
N ARG A 75 -0.61 -8.42 5.39
CA ARG A 75 -0.12 -9.11 6.56
C ARG A 75 -0.78 -8.53 7.79
N SER A 76 -1.18 -9.42 8.66
CA SER A 76 -1.79 -9.04 9.91
C SER A 76 -0.88 -9.49 11.05
N TYR A 77 -0.63 -8.59 11.99
CA TYR A 77 0.17 -8.90 13.18
C TYR A 77 -0.72 -8.83 14.39
N ASN A 78 -0.58 -9.82 15.24
CA ASN A 78 -1.34 -9.85 16.49
C ASN A 78 -0.42 -9.91 17.68
#